data_3d1ba8835e760c60443dfefe7480378b
#
_entry.id   3d1ba8835e760c60443dfefe7480378b
#
_cell.length_a   1.000
_cell.length_b   1.000
_cell.length_c   1.000
_cell.angle_alpha   90.00
_cell.angle_beta   90.00
_cell.angle_gamma   90.00
#
_symmetry.space_group_name_H-M   'P 1'
#
loop_
_entity.id
_entity.type
_entity.pdbx_description
1 polymer ?
#
loop_
_entity_poly.entity_id
_entity_poly.type
_entity_poly.pdbx_seq_one_letter_code
_entity_poly.pdbx_strand_id
1 'polypeptide(L)'
;EKFIKNSIDIEKKESRPTHYTNSVDLINGPVVNNDTTADLNFAAIEGNNVRKQNDVITLDYAEVEWLKQSFATRTESVTPFLISFWKGSMELTPASDTWVDTARLRARIIDVEGDYSSTLELLARTENVDPQTGLAPIVWNAWETNWTGRTVTRSTRIRNTRNTNFLGWGIRTTRRTIEDTLENTIETGVESRNGLRTVVTEQIDRTSVGDRTVSTDIIPFMRSRNIEFVSKRMKPLTRMYAFFEGEDVTRFCTPKLLEISMNSGTFTVGETVTGRMNRTGLDQDIGNTQASITFRVAQSNHREGPYDVPTATFRENPYNNTPLSGSYSSTSEILNVDTFSLAAEAQGEFFGFVAPGMVLTGGSSGAQATVTDVRLLSDLAANLTGSFFIPNPNSTSFPEFETGTKTFTLINDPDNNQDICTTISEEAFTSAGTLETVQENIVAVRNARVERRQEFQERNVSRDLGTQVVNSNVLSEN
;
A
#
# COMPACT_ATOMS: atom_id res chain seq x y z
N GLU A 1 45.01 -25.36 -16.86
CA GLU A 1 43.60 -25.46 -16.45
C GLU A 1 43.13 -24.24 -15.68
N LYS A 2 43.78 -23.95 -14.55
CA LYS A 2 43.57 -22.73 -13.80
C LYS A 2 43.80 -21.47 -14.60
N PHE A 3 44.73 -21.50 -15.47
CA PHE A 3 45.08 -20.43 -16.40
C PHE A 3 43.94 -20.14 -17.39
N ILE A 4 43.31 -21.18 -17.89
CA ILE A 4 42.26 -21.07 -18.89
C ILE A 4 40.94 -20.58 -18.28
N LYS A 5 40.57 -21.13 -17.15
CA LYS A 5 39.30 -20.76 -16.47
C LYS A 5 39.31 -19.37 -15.84
N ASN A 6 40.48 -18.90 -15.45
CA ASN A 6 40.60 -17.63 -14.76
C ASN A 6 41.45 -16.66 -15.61
N SER A 7 40.94 -16.27 -16.75
CA SER A 7 41.62 -15.26 -17.56
C SER A 7 41.82 -13.94 -16.81
N ILE A 8 41.00 -13.66 -15.81
CA ILE A 8 41.17 -12.53 -14.89
C ILE A 8 42.35 -12.73 -13.95
N ASP A 9 42.66 -13.98 -13.56
CA ASP A 9 43.85 -14.29 -12.77
C ASP A 9 45.15 -14.12 -13.56
N ILE A 10 45.04 -13.90 -14.86
CA ILE A 10 46.12 -13.49 -15.71
C ILE A 10 46.78 -12.20 -15.22
N GLU A 11 46.05 -11.36 -14.55
CA GLU A 11 46.56 -10.19 -13.86
C GLU A 11 47.68 -10.49 -12.88
N LYS A 12 47.68 -11.67 -12.29
CA LYS A 12 48.67 -12.08 -11.33
C LYS A 12 49.99 -12.47 -11.95
N LYS A 13 50.09 -12.58 -13.28
CA LYS A 13 51.30 -12.94 -14.00
C LYS A 13 51.89 -14.30 -13.65
N GLU A 14 51.12 -15.17 -13.02
CA GLU A 14 51.62 -16.42 -12.42
C GLU A 14 51.90 -17.51 -13.43
N SER A 15 51.19 -17.49 -14.55
CA SER A 15 51.23 -18.56 -15.54
C SER A 15 51.67 -18.11 -16.92
N ARG A 16 52.22 -16.90 -17.04
CA ARG A 16 52.61 -16.34 -18.31
C ARG A 16 54.08 -15.96 -18.36
N PRO A 17 54.66 -15.96 -19.56
CA PRO A 17 55.92 -15.31 -19.78
C PRO A 17 55.89 -13.87 -19.26
N THR A 18 57.00 -13.39 -18.84
CA THR A 18 57.16 -12.07 -18.19
C THR A 18 56.70 -10.88 -19.03
N HIS A 19 56.57 -11.05 -20.32
CA HIS A 19 56.15 -10.00 -21.22
C HIS A 19 54.63 -9.92 -21.46
N TYR A 20 53.84 -10.79 -20.79
CA TYR A 20 52.38 -10.70 -20.76
C TYR A 20 51.91 -10.39 -19.38
N THR A 21 50.85 -9.61 -19.30
CA THR A 21 50.01 -9.58 -18.13
C THR A 21 49.04 -10.72 -18.23
N ASN A 22 48.66 -11.25 -17.10
CA ASN A 22 47.53 -12.17 -17.03
C ASN A 22 46.20 -11.46 -16.91
N SER A 23 46.19 -10.17 -17.12
CA SER A 23 44.99 -9.38 -17.12
C SER A 23 44.44 -9.19 -18.53
N VAL A 24 43.15 -9.06 -18.57
CA VAL A 24 42.44 -8.58 -19.74
C VAL A 24 41.89 -7.22 -19.37
N ASP A 25 42.35 -6.21 -20.07
CA ASP A 25 41.67 -4.93 -20.02
C ASP A 25 40.37 -5.06 -20.83
N LEU A 26 39.25 -4.91 -20.20
CA LEU A 26 37.96 -5.06 -20.84
C LEU A 26 37.66 -4.01 -21.90
N ILE A 27 38.44 -2.92 -21.90
CA ILE A 27 38.34 -1.85 -22.89
C ILE A 27 39.33 -2.04 -24.04
N ASN A 28 40.56 -2.42 -23.71
CA ASN A 28 41.65 -2.47 -24.63
C ASN A 28 42.09 -3.89 -25.05
N GLY A 29 41.49 -4.91 -24.45
CA GLY A 29 41.82 -6.30 -24.71
C GLY A 29 43.02 -6.81 -23.92
N PRO A 30 43.69 -7.87 -24.38
CA PRO A 30 44.84 -8.43 -23.70
C PRO A 30 45.95 -7.41 -23.54
N VAL A 31 46.43 -7.23 -22.33
CA VAL A 31 47.47 -6.24 -22.02
C VAL A 31 48.80 -6.92 -21.92
N VAL A 32 49.74 -6.43 -22.69
CA VAL A 32 51.15 -6.85 -22.63
C VAL A 32 51.77 -6.27 -21.35
N ASN A 33 52.70 -7.01 -20.76
CA ASN A 33 53.41 -6.56 -19.58
C ASN A 33 54.17 -5.25 -19.82
N ASN A 34 53.73 -4.20 -19.19
CA ASN A 34 54.29 -2.87 -19.30
C ASN A 34 55.78 -2.80 -18.86
N ASP A 35 56.22 -3.71 -17.98
CA ASP A 35 57.57 -3.74 -17.50
C ASP A 35 58.59 -4.02 -18.60
N THR A 36 58.13 -4.64 -19.70
CA THR A 36 58.97 -4.91 -20.87
C THR A 36 58.73 -3.99 -22.04
N THR A 37 57.57 -3.33 -22.09
CA THR A 37 57.18 -2.51 -23.25
C THR A 37 57.17 -1.02 -22.96
N ALA A 38 56.94 -0.62 -21.71
CA ALA A 38 56.81 0.79 -21.35
C ALA A 38 58.17 1.57 -21.46
N ASP A 39 59.27 0.89 -21.24
CA ASP A 39 60.62 1.50 -21.30
C ASP A 39 61.26 1.44 -22.69
N LEU A 40 60.61 0.83 -23.63
CA LEU A 40 61.13 0.75 -25.00
C LEU A 40 60.83 2.04 -25.76
N ASN A 41 61.85 2.89 -25.83
CA ASN A 41 61.81 4.03 -26.73
C ASN A 41 62.12 3.55 -28.14
N PHE A 42 61.07 3.23 -28.87
CA PHE A 42 61.20 2.71 -30.22
C PHE A 42 61.94 3.66 -31.18
N ALA A 43 61.76 4.96 -31.02
CA ALA A 43 62.44 5.95 -31.82
C ALA A 43 63.99 5.95 -31.60
N ALA A 44 64.44 5.54 -30.42
CA ALA A 44 65.88 5.43 -30.13
C ALA A 44 66.53 4.15 -30.73
N ILE A 45 65.71 3.13 -30.98
CA ILE A 45 66.22 1.87 -31.60
C ILE A 45 65.91 1.75 -33.06
N GLU A 46 65.08 2.65 -33.60
CA GLU A 46 64.79 2.73 -35.03
C GLU A 46 66.05 3.02 -35.81
N GLY A 47 66.44 2.16 -36.73
CA GLY A 47 67.74 2.23 -37.49
C GLY A 47 68.83 1.28 -37.00
N ASN A 48 68.60 0.56 -35.88
CA ASN A 48 69.55 -0.43 -35.34
C ASN A 48 69.15 -1.87 -35.71
N ASN A 49 68.69 -2.10 -36.89
CA ASN A 49 68.19 -3.39 -37.39
C ASN A 49 66.99 -3.93 -36.57
N VAL A 50 66.19 -3.01 -36.03
CA VAL A 50 64.98 -3.33 -35.30
C VAL A 50 63.76 -2.87 -36.06
N ARG A 51 62.78 -3.74 -36.18
CA ARG A 51 61.54 -3.48 -36.91
C ARG A 51 60.35 -3.62 -35.99
N LYS A 52 59.47 -2.67 -36.03
CA LYS A 52 58.17 -2.76 -35.38
C LYS A 52 57.12 -3.14 -36.42
N GLN A 53 56.39 -4.19 -36.15
CA GLN A 53 55.23 -4.61 -36.92
C GLN A 53 54.04 -4.77 -35.97
N ASN A 54 53.13 -3.81 -36.03
CA ASN A 54 52.05 -3.66 -35.03
C ASN A 54 52.63 -3.50 -33.60
N ASP A 55 52.34 -4.40 -32.71
CA ASP A 55 52.78 -4.39 -31.32
C ASP A 55 54.00 -5.30 -31.07
N VAL A 56 54.59 -5.84 -32.11
CA VAL A 56 55.74 -6.72 -32.02
C VAL A 56 57.00 -6.01 -32.52
N ILE A 57 58.04 -6.05 -31.69
CA ILE A 57 59.37 -5.54 -32.03
C ILE A 57 60.26 -6.73 -32.37
N THR A 58 60.83 -6.74 -33.55
CA THR A 58 61.69 -7.81 -34.02
C THR A 58 63.00 -7.22 -34.60
N LEU A 59 64.03 -8.06 -34.76
CA LEU A 59 65.19 -7.72 -35.52
C LEU A 59 64.81 -7.63 -37.01
N ASP A 60 65.57 -6.82 -37.74
CA ASP A 60 65.36 -6.75 -39.18
C ASP A 60 65.70 -8.12 -39.78
N TYR A 61 64.79 -8.69 -40.53
CA TYR A 61 64.93 -10.01 -41.12
C TYR A 61 64.30 -10.06 -42.49
N ALA A 62 64.88 -10.87 -43.35
CA ALA A 62 64.27 -11.21 -44.58
C ALA A 62 63.21 -12.32 -44.39
N GLU A 63 62.02 -12.03 -44.76
CA GLU A 63 60.94 -13.00 -44.66
C GLU A 63 61.08 -14.04 -45.76
N VAL A 64 61.25 -15.30 -45.40
CA VAL A 64 61.22 -16.41 -46.31
C VAL A 64 59.95 -17.22 -46.03
N GLU A 65 59.05 -17.18 -46.98
CA GLU A 65 57.78 -17.93 -46.85
C GLU A 65 58.06 -19.44 -47.04
N TRP A 66 58.05 -20.16 -45.93
CA TRP A 66 58.25 -21.62 -45.94
C TRP A 66 56.92 -22.36 -46.08
N LEU A 67 55.85 -21.80 -45.50
CA LEU A 67 54.54 -22.38 -45.55
C LEU A 67 53.49 -21.27 -45.54
N LYS A 68 52.69 -21.24 -46.58
CA LYS A 68 51.56 -20.31 -46.63
C LYS A 68 50.30 -20.97 -46.11
N GLN A 69 49.94 -20.63 -44.89
CA GLN A 69 48.66 -20.99 -44.35
C GLN A 69 47.79 -19.75 -44.22
N SER A 70 46.60 -19.79 -44.77
CA SER A 70 45.70 -18.63 -44.84
C SER A 70 45.41 -17.96 -43.51
N PHE A 71 45.62 -18.67 -42.41
CA PHE A 71 45.32 -18.17 -41.06
C PHE A 71 46.52 -18.21 -40.10
N ALA A 72 47.70 -18.60 -40.58
CA ALA A 72 48.89 -18.75 -39.74
C ALA A 72 49.44 -17.43 -39.21
N THR A 73 49.08 -16.30 -39.79
CA THR A 73 49.49 -14.96 -39.35
C THR A 73 48.56 -14.35 -38.29
N ARG A 74 47.50 -15.03 -37.93
CA ARG A 74 46.60 -14.55 -36.85
C ARG A 74 47.03 -15.13 -35.55
N THR A 75 47.72 -14.35 -34.75
CA THR A 75 48.10 -14.73 -33.41
C THR A 75 46.91 -15.09 -32.52
N GLU A 76 45.77 -14.49 -32.77
CA GLU A 76 44.52 -14.81 -32.09
C GLU A 76 43.98 -16.19 -32.48
N SER A 77 44.22 -16.63 -33.75
CA SER A 77 43.79 -17.95 -34.19
C SER A 77 44.85 -19.03 -33.96
N VAL A 78 46.07 -18.66 -33.58
CA VAL A 78 47.17 -19.57 -33.25
C VAL A 78 47.19 -19.98 -31.80
N THR A 79 46.39 -19.38 -30.96
CA THR A 79 46.19 -19.81 -29.59
C THR A 79 44.84 -20.51 -29.43
N PRO A 80 44.72 -21.78 -29.89
CA PRO A 80 43.46 -22.55 -29.75
C PRO A 80 43.10 -22.80 -28.30
N PHE A 81 43.90 -22.33 -27.36
CA PHE A 81 43.75 -22.51 -25.94
C PHE A 81 43.45 -21.23 -25.17
N LEU A 82 43.27 -20.11 -25.85
CA LEU A 82 42.86 -18.89 -25.19
C LEU A 82 41.35 -18.90 -25.01
N ILE A 83 40.90 -19.67 -24.05
CA ILE A 83 39.53 -19.60 -23.57
C ILE A 83 39.55 -18.53 -22.50
N SER A 84 38.94 -17.39 -22.76
CA SER A 84 38.72 -16.39 -21.74
C SER A 84 37.38 -16.60 -21.10
N PHE A 85 37.41 -16.78 -19.79
CA PHE A 85 36.22 -16.87 -18.94
C PHE A 85 36.14 -15.58 -18.14
N TRP A 86 35.00 -14.91 -18.21
CA TRP A 86 34.77 -13.65 -17.55
C TRP A 86 33.91 -13.88 -16.30
N LYS A 87 34.53 -13.81 -15.12
CA LYS A 87 33.78 -13.86 -13.86
C LYS A 87 33.50 -12.43 -13.42
N GLY A 88 32.26 -11.99 -13.58
CA GLY A 88 31.77 -10.71 -13.12
C GLY A 88 31.63 -10.61 -11.61
N SER A 89 31.49 -9.40 -11.13
CA SER A 89 31.04 -9.10 -9.76
C SER A 89 29.66 -8.42 -9.83
N MET A 90 28.78 -8.77 -8.93
CA MET A 90 27.41 -8.23 -8.89
C MET A 90 27.13 -7.61 -7.53
N GLU A 91 26.38 -6.53 -7.56
CA GLU A 91 25.78 -5.91 -6.37
C GLU A 91 24.28 -5.88 -6.56
N LEU A 92 23.54 -6.26 -5.51
CA LEU A 92 22.09 -6.20 -5.46
C LEU A 92 21.63 -5.08 -4.52
N THR A 93 20.69 -4.27 -4.95
CA THR A 93 20.09 -3.20 -4.16
C THR A 93 18.57 -3.34 -4.15
N PRO A 94 17.95 -3.59 -3.00
CA PRO A 94 18.59 -3.94 -1.74
C PRO A 94 19.19 -5.35 -1.77
N ALA A 95 20.22 -5.59 -0.97
CA ALA A 95 20.82 -6.91 -0.83
C ALA A 95 19.95 -7.90 -0.04
N SER A 96 18.98 -7.38 0.70
CA SER A 96 18.03 -8.18 1.47
C SER A 96 16.68 -7.49 1.59
N ASP A 97 15.64 -8.27 1.86
CA ASP A 97 14.29 -7.78 2.11
C ASP A 97 13.71 -8.44 3.37
N THR A 98 13.49 -7.63 4.39
CA THR A 98 12.81 -8.07 5.61
C THR A 98 11.56 -7.25 5.83
N TRP A 99 10.43 -7.93 6.08
CA TRP A 99 9.16 -7.24 6.31
C TRP A 99 8.31 -7.94 7.35
N VAL A 100 7.39 -7.17 7.93
CA VAL A 100 6.41 -7.66 8.87
C VAL A 100 5.03 -7.29 8.33
N ASP A 101 4.20 -8.30 8.11
CA ASP A 101 2.79 -8.14 7.80
C ASP A 101 1.97 -8.31 9.07
N THR A 102 0.89 -7.56 9.20
CA THR A 102 0.02 -7.63 10.37
C THR A 102 -1.37 -8.09 9.97
N ALA A 103 -1.78 -9.23 10.51
CA ALA A 103 -3.15 -9.70 10.43
C ALA A 103 -3.90 -9.37 11.72
N ARG A 104 -5.09 -8.79 11.61
CA ARG A 104 -5.89 -8.42 12.77
C ARG A 104 -7.05 -9.40 12.97
N LEU A 105 -7.09 -10.06 14.12
CA LEU A 105 -8.20 -10.88 14.55
C LEU A 105 -9.32 -10.00 15.11
N ARG A 106 -10.51 -10.59 15.26
CA ARG A 106 -11.62 -9.95 15.96
C ARG A 106 -11.20 -9.61 17.37
N ALA A 107 -11.62 -8.44 17.85
CA ALA A 107 -11.37 -8.00 19.20
C ALA A 107 -11.92 -9.03 20.21
N ARG A 108 -11.14 -9.36 21.23
CA ARG A 108 -11.55 -10.19 22.35
C ARG A 108 -12.20 -9.30 23.40
N ILE A 109 -13.48 -9.51 23.65
CA ILE A 109 -14.20 -8.82 24.70
C ILE A 109 -14.06 -9.64 25.97
N ILE A 110 -13.61 -9.00 27.03
CA ILE A 110 -13.51 -9.56 28.39
C ILE A 110 -14.56 -8.85 29.21
N ASP A 111 -15.64 -9.57 29.51
CA ASP A 111 -16.71 -9.04 30.35
C ASP A 111 -16.27 -9.09 31.81
N VAL A 112 -16.31 -7.95 32.46
CA VAL A 112 -15.99 -7.78 33.89
C VAL A 112 -17.20 -7.23 34.58
N GLU A 113 -17.60 -7.88 35.69
CA GLU A 113 -18.65 -7.37 36.55
C GLU A 113 -18.12 -6.12 37.26
N GLY A 114 -18.75 -4.99 36.98
CA GLY A 114 -18.49 -3.72 37.66
C GLY A 114 -19.36 -3.54 38.89
N ASP A 115 -19.90 -2.37 39.06
CA ASP A 115 -20.71 -2.01 40.23
C ASP A 115 -22.22 -2.18 40.03
N TYR A 116 -22.69 -2.69 38.87
CA TYR A 116 -24.11 -2.81 38.57
C TYR A 116 -24.84 -3.63 39.58
N SER A 117 -24.41 -4.85 39.87
CA SER A 117 -25.08 -5.77 40.77
C SER A 117 -25.08 -5.25 42.22
N SER A 118 -23.95 -4.70 42.66
CA SER A 118 -23.82 -4.14 44.02
C SER A 118 -24.68 -2.87 44.23
N THR A 119 -24.70 -2.00 43.23
CA THR A 119 -25.51 -0.78 43.26
C THR A 119 -26.99 -1.10 43.22
N LEU A 120 -27.39 -2.05 42.38
CA LEU A 120 -28.77 -2.51 42.30
C LEU A 120 -29.25 -3.10 43.66
N GLU A 121 -28.42 -3.94 44.28
CA GLU A 121 -28.72 -4.50 45.61
C GLU A 121 -28.81 -3.42 46.68
N LEU A 122 -27.90 -2.45 46.68
CA LEU A 122 -27.92 -1.33 47.60
C LEU A 122 -29.22 -0.51 47.46
N LEU A 123 -29.58 -0.17 46.22
CA LEU A 123 -30.79 0.63 45.94
C LEU A 123 -32.06 -0.16 46.11
N ALA A 124 -32.04 -1.48 45.95
CA ALA A 124 -33.16 -2.35 46.33
C ALA A 124 -33.46 -2.29 47.84
N ARG A 125 -32.41 -2.19 48.66
CA ARG A 125 -32.56 -2.07 50.14
C ARG A 125 -32.90 -0.65 50.58
N THR A 126 -32.42 0.39 49.95
CA THR A 126 -32.55 1.79 50.39
C THR A 126 -33.73 2.51 49.74
N GLU A 127 -34.02 2.27 48.49
CA GLU A 127 -35.03 2.95 47.68
C GLU A 127 -36.11 2.00 47.13
N ASN A 128 -36.12 0.74 47.60
CA ASN A 128 -37.04 -0.31 47.13
C ASN A 128 -37.02 -0.47 45.60
N VAL A 129 -35.85 -0.37 44.97
CA VAL A 129 -35.69 -0.65 43.54
C VAL A 129 -35.96 -2.13 43.31
N ASP A 130 -36.82 -2.44 42.37
CA ASP A 130 -37.05 -3.82 41.94
C ASP A 130 -35.84 -4.38 41.20
N PRO A 131 -35.20 -5.44 41.68
CA PRO A 131 -34.01 -6.02 41.04
C PRO A 131 -34.24 -6.55 39.62
N GLN A 132 -35.49 -6.87 39.26
CA GLN A 132 -35.80 -7.39 37.92
C GLN A 132 -35.99 -6.27 36.89
N THR A 133 -36.55 -5.16 37.31
CA THR A 133 -36.88 -4.05 36.41
C THR A 133 -35.94 -2.86 36.53
N GLY A 134 -35.17 -2.76 37.62
CA GLY A 134 -34.33 -1.63 37.93
C GLY A 134 -35.09 -0.34 38.30
N LEU A 135 -36.36 -0.45 38.62
CA LEU A 135 -37.25 0.68 38.85
C LEU A 135 -37.64 0.82 40.35
N ALA A 136 -37.46 1.98 40.91
CA ALA A 136 -37.99 2.32 42.20
C ALA A 136 -39.50 2.67 42.11
N PRO A 137 -40.27 2.51 43.21
CA PRO A 137 -41.61 3.08 43.31
C PRO A 137 -41.58 4.59 43.07
N ILE A 138 -42.63 5.12 42.44
CA ILE A 138 -42.71 6.56 42.18
C ILE A 138 -43.11 7.26 43.47
N VAL A 139 -42.32 8.22 43.88
CA VAL A 139 -42.64 9.13 44.96
C VAL A 139 -43.39 10.32 44.39
N TRP A 140 -44.69 10.33 44.60
CA TRP A 140 -45.56 11.38 44.09
C TRP A 140 -45.61 12.58 45.03
N ASN A 141 -45.58 13.77 44.50
CA ASN A 141 -45.93 15.01 45.15
C ASN A 141 -47.47 15.07 45.37
N ALA A 142 -47.91 16.02 46.18
CA ALA A 142 -49.32 16.29 46.31
C ALA A 142 -49.97 16.70 44.98
N TRP A 143 -51.26 16.40 44.86
CA TRP A 143 -52.00 16.84 43.69
C TRP A 143 -52.14 18.37 43.72
N GLU A 144 -51.85 18.99 42.61
CA GLU A 144 -52.10 20.42 42.35
C GLU A 144 -53.29 20.52 41.43
N THR A 145 -54.32 21.23 41.88
CA THR A 145 -55.60 21.39 41.14
C THR A 145 -55.60 22.73 40.43
N ASN A 146 -55.77 22.69 39.16
CA ASN A 146 -55.98 23.89 38.35
C ASN A 146 -57.40 23.88 37.80
N TRP A 147 -58.24 24.79 38.32
CA TRP A 147 -59.63 24.94 37.88
C TRP A 147 -59.66 25.77 36.59
N THR A 148 -60.04 25.13 35.48
CA THR A 148 -59.94 25.71 34.12
C THR A 148 -61.26 26.00 33.47
N GLY A 149 -62.34 25.35 33.97
CA GLY A 149 -63.68 25.47 33.37
C GLY A 149 -64.76 25.69 34.41
N ARG A 150 -65.81 26.43 34.01
CA ARG A 150 -67.02 26.60 34.85
C ARG A 150 -68.21 26.42 33.93
N THR A 151 -69.06 25.44 34.26
CA THR A 151 -70.32 25.19 33.59
C THR A 151 -71.48 25.58 34.47
N VAL A 152 -72.32 26.45 33.99
CA VAL A 152 -73.52 26.90 34.76
C VAL A 152 -74.76 26.34 34.01
N THR A 153 -75.50 25.49 34.74
CA THR A 153 -76.75 24.93 34.21
C THR A 153 -77.95 25.63 34.94
N ARG A 154 -78.79 26.23 34.14
CA ARG A 154 -80.00 26.88 34.61
C ARG A 154 -81.20 25.94 34.56
N SER A 155 -81.96 25.84 35.62
CA SER A 155 -83.23 25.13 35.68
C SER A 155 -84.28 25.97 36.36
N THR A 156 -85.55 25.77 35.98
CA THR A 156 -86.65 26.51 36.62
C THR A 156 -87.44 25.58 37.54
N ARG A 157 -87.57 26.03 38.77
CA ARG A 157 -88.40 25.32 39.77
C ARG A 157 -89.65 26.15 40.07
N ILE A 158 -90.81 25.56 39.82
CA ILE A 158 -92.09 26.21 40.10
C ILE A 158 -92.60 25.68 41.48
N ARG A 159 -92.81 26.59 42.37
CA ARG A 159 -93.44 26.33 43.68
C ARG A 159 -94.81 26.97 43.73
N ASN A 160 -95.83 26.21 43.96
CA ASN A 160 -97.20 26.69 44.17
C ASN A 160 -97.53 26.68 45.70
N THR A 161 -97.71 27.88 46.25
CA THR A 161 -98.17 28.04 47.61
C THR A 161 -99.65 28.45 47.58
N ARG A 162 -100.46 27.75 48.28
CA ARG A 162 -101.88 28.06 48.43
C ARG A 162 -102.05 28.57 49.87
N ASN A 163 -102.46 29.77 50.03
CA ASN A 163 -102.76 30.34 51.31
C ASN A 163 -104.27 30.59 51.39
N THR A 164 -104.87 29.98 52.39
CA THR A 164 -106.32 30.10 52.59
C THR A 164 -106.56 30.86 53.92
N ASN A 165 -107.06 32.07 53.87
CA ASN A 165 -107.39 32.83 55.05
C ASN A 165 -108.91 32.90 55.19
N PHE A 166 -109.34 32.58 56.33
CA PHE A 166 -110.73 32.67 56.73
C PHE A 166 -111.03 34.08 57.36
N LEU A 167 -111.78 34.87 56.70
CA LEU A 167 -112.22 36.16 57.23
C LEU A 167 -113.72 36.13 57.23
N GLY A 168 -114.26 36.13 58.38
CA GLY A 168 -115.67 36.16 58.84
C GLY A 168 -116.86 36.04 57.92
N TRP A 169 -116.69 36.31 56.66
CA TRP A 169 -117.68 36.27 55.58
C TRP A 169 -117.21 35.67 54.27
N GLY A 170 -116.24 34.84 54.30
CA GLY A 170 -115.85 34.15 53.08
C GLY A 170 -114.43 33.60 53.14
N ILE A 171 -114.22 32.57 52.40
CA ILE A 171 -112.88 31.93 52.24
C ILE A 171 -112.18 32.64 51.01
N ARG A 172 -111.10 33.37 51.27
CA ARG A 172 -110.27 33.87 50.21
C ARG A 172 -109.08 32.98 50.09
N THR A 173 -108.95 32.34 48.92
CA THR A 173 -107.87 31.47 48.64
C THR A 173 -106.93 32.22 47.66
N THR A 174 -105.77 32.59 48.13
CA THR A 174 -104.76 33.21 47.25
C THR A 174 -103.78 32.15 46.83
N ARG A 175 -103.69 31.92 45.58
CA ARG A 175 -102.74 30.99 44.98
C ARG A 175 -101.51 31.81 44.50
N ARG A 176 -100.39 31.53 45.07
CA ARG A 176 -99.15 32.19 44.76
C ARG A 176 -98.21 31.20 44.06
N THR A 177 -97.87 31.45 42.78
CA THR A 177 -96.92 30.68 42.04
C THR A 177 -95.60 31.43 42.01
N ILE A 178 -94.60 30.77 42.54
CA ILE A 178 -93.23 31.30 42.62
C ILE A 178 -92.44 30.51 41.61
N GLU A 179 -91.79 31.18 40.64
CA GLU A 179 -90.92 30.61 39.70
C GLU A 179 -89.50 30.96 40.11
N ASP A 180 -88.74 29.99 40.60
CA ASP A 180 -87.39 30.16 41.03
C ASP A 180 -86.47 29.69 39.90
N THR A 181 -85.56 30.54 39.44
CA THR A 181 -84.46 30.15 38.52
C THR A 181 -83.31 29.64 39.39
N LEU A 182 -83.01 28.40 39.23
CA LEU A 182 -81.91 27.68 39.89
C LEU A 182 -80.71 27.62 38.99
N GLU A 183 -79.57 28.06 39.44
CA GLU A 183 -78.26 27.86 38.74
C GLU A 183 -77.46 26.81 39.49
N ASN A 184 -77.11 25.73 38.83
CA ASN A 184 -76.19 24.77 39.36
C ASN A 184 -74.84 25.04 38.65
N THR A 185 -73.80 25.25 39.40
CA THR A 185 -72.46 25.57 38.92
C THR A 185 -71.55 24.38 39.20
N ILE A 186 -71.00 23.82 38.09
CA ILE A 186 -70.01 22.78 38.21
C ILE A 186 -68.66 23.38 37.66
N GLU A 187 -67.67 23.37 38.53
CA GLU A 187 -66.33 23.69 38.10
C GLU A 187 -65.59 22.44 37.65
N THR A 188 -64.94 22.50 36.51
CA THR A 188 -64.08 21.45 36.00
C THR A 188 -62.62 21.92 36.01
N GLY A 189 -61.74 21.06 36.36
CA GLY A 189 -60.31 21.36 36.44
C GLY A 189 -59.48 20.12 36.13
N VAL A 190 -58.19 20.32 36.05
CA VAL A 190 -57.21 19.27 35.90
C VAL A 190 -56.37 19.22 37.17
N GLU A 191 -56.33 18.08 37.80
CA GLU A 191 -55.34 17.80 38.83
C GLU A 191 -54.14 17.17 38.23
N SER A 192 -52.96 17.74 38.45
CA SER A 192 -51.67 17.20 38.03
C SER A 192 -50.80 16.94 39.25
N ARG A 193 -49.96 15.97 39.11
CA ARG A 193 -48.91 15.71 40.08
C ARG A 193 -47.64 15.25 39.39
N ASN A 194 -46.48 15.66 39.88
CA ASN A 194 -45.18 15.18 39.51
C ASN A 194 -44.70 14.13 40.49
N GLY A 195 -44.09 13.09 39.96
CA GLY A 195 -43.44 12.06 40.75
C GLY A 195 -41.99 11.93 40.35
N LEU A 196 -41.18 11.48 41.25
CA LEU A 196 -39.79 11.12 40.99
C LEU A 196 -39.61 9.64 41.28
N ARG A 197 -38.91 8.96 40.40
CA ARG A 197 -38.43 7.60 40.67
C ARG A 197 -36.97 7.43 40.28
N THR A 198 -36.28 6.61 41.00
CA THR A 198 -34.94 6.17 40.66
C THR A 198 -35.04 5.02 39.65
N VAL A 199 -34.25 5.12 38.61
CA VAL A 199 -34.10 4.12 37.55
C VAL A 199 -32.63 3.70 37.48
N VAL A 200 -32.41 2.41 37.63
CA VAL A 200 -31.07 1.81 37.50
C VAL A 200 -31.03 1.04 36.19
N THR A 201 -30.15 1.45 35.30
CA THR A 201 -29.94 0.79 34.05
C THR A 201 -28.52 0.27 33.98
N GLU A 202 -28.33 -0.80 33.21
CA GLU A 202 -27.03 -1.33 32.93
C GLU A 202 -26.32 -0.42 31.90
N GLN A 203 -25.08 -0.05 32.19
CA GLN A 203 -24.18 0.64 31.29
C GLN A 203 -22.93 -0.20 31.11
N ILE A 204 -22.65 -0.58 29.86
CA ILE A 204 -21.44 -1.31 29.54
C ILE A 204 -20.39 -0.32 29.03
N ASP A 205 -19.38 -0.09 29.84
CA ASP A 205 -18.24 0.74 29.51
C ASP A 205 -17.14 -0.12 28.85
N ARG A 206 -16.81 0.18 27.61
CA ARG A 206 -15.80 -0.55 26.85
C ARG A 206 -14.52 0.26 26.78
N THR A 207 -13.43 -0.33 27.26
CA THR A 207 -12.11 0.27 27.23
C THR A 207 -11.16 -0.66 26.48
N SER A 208 -10.51 -0.13 25.44
CA SER A 208 -9.46 -0.87 24.75
C SER A 208 -8.19 -0.89 25.60
N VAL A 209 -7.66 -2.08 25.80
CA VAL A 209 -6.38 -2.29 26.50
C VAL A 209 -5.21 -2.29 25.53
N GLY A 210 -5.51 -2.26 24.22
CA GLY A 210 -4.54 -2.28 23.14
C GLY A 210 -4.42 -3.63 22.47
N ASP A 211 -3.58 -3.67 21.45
CA ASP A 211 -3.33 -4.86 20.65
C ASP A 211 -2.32 -5.77 21.36
N ARG A 212 -2.59 -7.06 21.29
CA ARG A 212 -1.69 -8.11 21.75
C ARG A 212 -1.31 -8.98 20.56
N THR A 213 -0.03 -9.23 20.34
CA THR A 213 0.43 -10.26 19.40
C THR A 213 0.07 -11.65 19.94
N VAL A 214 -0.71 -12.37 19.14
CA VAL A 214 -1.21 -13.71 19.47
C VAL A 214 -0.30 -14.79 18.89
N SER A 215 0.15 -14.60 17.65
CA SER A 215 1.11 -15.47 16.97
C SER A 215 2.03 -14.67 16.09
N THR A 216 3.20 -15.23 15.83
CA THR A 216 4.19 -14.75 14.88
C THR A 216 4.59 -15.93 14.01
N ASP A 217 4.24 -15.85 12.73
CA ASP A 217 4.46 -16.92 11.77
C ASP A 217 5.41 -16.44 10.66
N ILE A 218 6.15 -17.36 10.05
CA ILE A 218 7.03 -17.04 8.93
C ILE A 218 6.20 -17.04 7.65
N ILE A 219 6.38 -16.01 6.82
CA ILE A 219 5.78 -15.94 5.49
C ILE A 219 6.63 -16.82 4.57
N PRO A 220 6.07 -17.85 3.93
CA PRO A 220 6.85 -18.83 3.20
C PRO A 220 7.41 -18.30 1.88
N PHE A 221 6.78 -17.33 1.24
CA PHE A 221 7.14 -16.83 -0.08
C PHE A 221 7.56 -15.36 -0.05
N MET A 222 8.47 -15.01 -0.96
CA MET A 222 8.93 -13.65 -1.15
C MET A 222 7.79 -12.76 -1.63
N ARG A 223 7.73 -11.54 -1.12
CA ARG A 223 6.79 -10.54 -1.65
C ARG A 223 7.31 -9.95 -2.95
N SER A 224 6.37 -9.47 -3.77
CA SER A 224 6.73 -8.76 -5.01
C SER A 224 7.49 -7.48 -4.72
N ARG A 225 8.62 -7.35 -5.37
CA ARG A 225 9.43 -6.12 -5.37
C ARG A 225 10.40 -6.10 -6.53
N ASN A 226 10.91 -4.93 -6.82
CA ASN A 226 12.05 -4.78 -7.71
C ASN A 226 13.38 -4.81 -6.92
N ILE A 227 14.41 -5.38 -7.53
CA ILE A 227 15.78 -5.43 -7.03
C ILE A 227 16.67 -4.91 -8.14
N GLU A 228 17.45 -3.86 -7.90
CA GLU A 228 18.46 -3.43 -8.84
C GLU A 228 19.65 -4.39 -8.77
N PHE A 229 20.14 -4.78 -9.92
CA PHE A 229 21.42 -5.47 -10.05
C PHE A 229 22.40 -4.64 -10.87
N VAL A 230 23.63 -4.54 -10.37
CA VAL A 230 24.75 -3.87 -11.04
C VAL A 230 25.87 -4.89 -11.17
N SER A 231 26.05 -5.40 -12.37
CA SER A 231 27.12 -6.35 -12.68
C SER A 231 28.24 -5.66 -13.42
N LYS A 232 29.48 -5.94 -13.04
CA LYS A 232 30.72 -5.37 -13.60
C LYS A 232 31.64 -6.49 -14.03
N ARG A 233 32.56 -6.18 -14.94
CA ARG A 233 33.59 -7.11 -15.45
C ARG A 233 33.01 -8.33 -16.14
N MET A 234 31.91 -8.16 -16.81
CA MET A 234 31.31 -9.17 -17.67
C MET A 234 32.04 -9.21 -19.03
N LYS A 235 31.74 -10.21 -19.84
CA LYS A 235 32.19 -10.15 -21.25
C LYS A 235 31.44 -9.01 -21.94
N PRO A 236 32.16 -8.08 -22.61
CA PRO A 236 31.52 -6.95 -23.31
C PRO A 236 30.58 -7.41 -24.43
N LEU A 237 29.55 -6.58 -24.70
CA LEU A 237 28.60 -6.76 -25.81
C LEU A 237 28.00 -8.18 -25.88
N THR A 238 27.77 -8.76 -24.74
CA THR A 238 27.28 -10.13 -24.61
C THR A 238 25.88 -10.15 -24.04
N ARG A 239 24.98 -10.89 -24.68
CA ARG A 239 23.63 -11.13 -24.16
C ARG A 239 23.68 -12.03 -22.94
N MET A 240 22.98 -11.63 -21.92
CA MET A 240 22.89 -12.34 -20.65
C MET A 240 21.46 -12.83 -20.43
N TYR A 241 21.35 -13.91 -19.68
CA TYR A 241 20.11 -14.48 -19.18
C TYR A 241 20.16 -14.45 -17.66
N ALA A 242 19.03 -14.16 -17.05
CA ALA A 242 18.91 -14.04 -15.61
C ALA A 242 18.22 -15.26 -15.04
N PHE A 243 18.83 -15.82 -13.99
CA PHE A 243 18.27 -16.93 -13.25
C PHE A 243 18.17 -16.59 -11.76
N PHE A 244 17.10 -17.03 -11.12
CA PHE A 244 16.94 -16.92 -9.69
C PHE A 244 16.62 -18.30 -9.13
N GLU A 245 17.50 -18.83 -8.28
CA GLU A 245 17.45 -20.21 -7.80
C GLU A 245 17.36 -21.24 -8.93
N GLY A 246 17.96 -20.96 -10.06
CA GLY A 246 17.95 -21.84 -11.24
C GLY A 246 16.76 -21.68 -12.19
N GLU A 247 15.72 -20.96 -11.79
CA GLU A 247 14.58 -20.62 -12.65
C GLU A 247 14.88 -19.44 -13.55
N ASP A 248 14.50 -19.51 -14.83
CA ASP A 248 14.67 -18.40 -15.78
C ASP A 248 13.74 -17.23 -15.44
N VAL A 249 14.35 -16.14 -15.01
CA VAL A 249 13.67 -14.89 -14.68
C VAL A 249 13.99 -13.75 -15.65
N THR A 250 14.61 -14.05 -16.77
CA THR A 250 15.04 -13.05 -17.77
C THR A 250 13.90 -12.14 -18.20
N ARG A 251 12.70 -12.67 -18.35
CA ARG A 251 11.50 -11.91 -18.73
C ARG A 251 11.03 -10.89 -17.68
N PHE A 252 11.42 -11.07 -16.42
CA PHE A 252 11.10 -10.16 -15.31
C PHE A 252 12.19 -9.14 -15.06
N CYS A 253 13.23 -9.13 -15.87
CA CYS A 253 14.31 -8.17 -15.76
C CYS A 253 14.08 -7.00 -16.71
N THR A 254 14.24 -5.79 -16.19
CA THR A 254 14.21 -4.54 -16.95
C THR A 254 15.63 -4.01 -17.05
N PRO A 255 16.24 -3.98 -18.23
CA PRO A 255 17.57 -3.39 -18.38
C PRO A 255 17.50 -1.89 -18.14
N LYS A 256 18.60 -1.32 -17.64
CA LYS A 256 18.72 0.12 -17.48
C LYS A 256 18.58 0.87 -18.83
N LEU A 257 19.11 0.30 -19.88
CA LEU A 257 19.03 0.84 -21.22
C LEU A 257 18.00 0.05 -22.02
N LEU A 258 16.82 0.61 -22.11
CA LEU A 258 15.66 -0.02 -22.73
C LEU A 258 15.61 0.36 -24.21
N GLU A 259 15.49 -0.63 -25.10
CA GLU A 259 15.32 -0.41 -26.52
C GLU A 259 13.88 -0.02 -26.84
N ILE A 260 13.73 1.13 -27.49
CA ILE A 260 12.42 1.71 -27.79
C ILE A 260 12.34 2.18 -29.25
N SER A 261 11.10 2.32 -29.72
CA SER A 261 10.78 3.08 -30.93
C SER A 261 9.84 4.23 -30.54
N MET A 262 10.27 5.46 -30.82
CA MET A 262 9.44 6.63 -30.50
C MET A 262 8.23 6.69 -31.42
N ASN A 263 7.04 6.79 -30.81
CA ASN A 263 5.78 6.98 -31.53
C ASN A 263 5.44 8.46 -31.66
N SER A 264 5.66 9.24 -30.60
CA SER A 264 5.40 10.68 -30.56
C SER A 264 6.12 11.37 -29.41
N GLY A 265 6.47 12.63 -29.60
CA GLY A 265 7.06 13.48 -28.56
C GLY A 265 8.50 13.11 -28.21
N THR A 266 8.98 13.61 -27.07
CA THR A 266 10.29 13.33 -26.48
C THR A 266 10.15 13.20 -24.98
N PHE A 267 10.78 12.20 -24.36
CA PHE A 267 10.80 12.06 -22.92
C PHE A 267 11.66 13.13 -22.25
N THR A 268 11.23 13.52 -21.06
CA THR A 268 11.97 14.45 -20.22
C THR A 268 12.69 13.67 -19.11
N VAL A 269 13.96 13.99 -18.90
CA VAL A 269 14.73 13.38 -17.80
C VAL A 269 14.08 13.68 -16.47
N GLY A 270 13.94 12.67 -15.63
CA GLY A 270 13.29 12.76 -14.31
C GLY A 270 11.78 12.62 -14.30
N GLU A 271 11.13 12.55 -15.48
CA GLU A 271 9.70 12.30 -15.52
C GLU A 271 9.34 10.85 -15.21
N THR A 272 8.14 10.68 -14.70
CA THR A 272 7.54 9.37 -14.48
C THR A 272 6.96 8.84 -15.80
N VAL A 273 7.34 7.63 -16.17
CA VAL A 273 6.85 6.93 -17.35
C VAL A 273 6.02 5.73 -16.89
N THR A 274 4.87 5.56 -17.50
CA THR A 274 4.00 4.40 -17.27
C THR A 274 3.99 3.53 -18.51
N GLY A 275 4.31 2.26 -18.35
CA GLY A 275 4.16 1.23 -19.38
C GLY A 275 2.91 0.42 -19.12
N ARG A 276 2.13 0.16 -20.17
CA ARG A 276 0.93 -0.69 -20.08
C ARG A 276 0.86 -1.59 -21.29
N MET A 277 0.48 -2.82 -21.06
CA MET A 277 0.31 -3.82 -22.09
C MET A 277 -0.91 -4.67 -21.81
N ASN A 278 -1.83 -4.71 -22.80
CA ASN A 278 -2.96 -5.65 -22.76
C ASN A 278 -2.46 -7.01 -23.26
N ARG A 279 -2.20 -7.94 -22.35
CA ARG A 279 -1.94 -9.33 -22.71
C ARG A 279 -3.02 -10.22 -22.12
N THR A 280 -3.69 -10.95 -22.98
CA THR A 280 -4.57 -12.05 -22.57
C THR A 280 -3.70 -13.27 -22.25
N GLY A 281 -3.61 -13.64 -20.97
CA GLY A 281 -3.10 -14.95 -20.56
C GLY A 281 -1.81 -15.01 -19.77
N LEU A 282 -0.94 -14.01 -19.79
CA LEU A 282 0.35 -14.04 -19.09
C LEU A 282 0.50 -12.98 -17.99
N ASP A 283 -0.37 -11.98 -17.98
CA ASP A 283 -0.20 -10.78 -17.17
C ASP A 283 -1.40 -10.51 -16.25
N GLN A 284 -2.25 -11.52 -16.03
CA GLN A 284 -3.41 -11.42 -15.15
C GLN A 284 -3.02 -11.25 -13.67
N ASP A 285 -1.74 -11.40 -13.36
CA ASP A 285 -1.26 -11.60 -12.01
C ASP A 285 -0.65 -10.35 -11.37
N ILE A 286 -0.49 -9.26 -12.13
CA ILE A 286 -0.18 -7.95 -11.56
C ILE A 286 -1.49 -7.21 -11.29
N GLY A 287 -2.29 -7.72 -10.38
CA GLY A 287 -3.42 -7.03 -9.74
C GLY A 287 -4.54 -6.48 -10.62
N ASN A 288 -4.50 -6.64 -11.94
CA ASN A 288 -5.55 -6.36 -12.93
C ASN A 288 -5.00 -6.59 -14.34
N THR A 289 -5.50 -7.55 -15.05
CA THR A 289 -5.55 -7.75 -16.52
C THR A 289 -4.54 -7.04 -17.46
N GLN A 290 -3.62 -6.23 -16.96
CA GLN A 290 -2.65 -5.46 -17.74
C GLN A 290 -1.29 -5.47 -17.06
N ALA A 291 -0.26 -6.00 -17.73
CA ALA A 291 1.11 -5.76 -17.29
C ALA A 291 1.38 -4.26 -17.29
N SER A 292 1.83 -3.76 -16.19
CA SER A 292 2.17 -2.34 -16.05
C SER A 292 3.49 -2.18 -15.32
N ILE A 293 4.23 -1.19 -15.74
CA ILE A 293 5.39 -0.71 -15.03
C ILE A 293 5.27 0.80 -14.86
N THR A 294 5.72 1.29 -13.74
CA THR A 294 5.93 2.72 -13.53
C THR A 294 7.38 2.92 -13.13
N PHE A 295 8.09 3.78 -13.86
CA PHE A 295 9.49 4.08 -13.58
C PHE A 295 9.79 5.54 -13.87
N ARG A 296 10.93 6.01 -13.38
CA ARG A 296 11.44 7.35 -13.66
C ARG A 296 12.50 7.29 -14.78
N VAL A 297 12.47 8.28 -15.67
CA VAL A 297 13.49 8.43 -16.70
C VAL A 297 14.78 8.89 -16.02
N ALA A 298 15.83 8.09 -16.16
CA ALA A 298 17.13 8.44 -15.62
C ALA A 298 17.80 9.53 -16.45
N GLN A 299 18.86 10.10 -15.88
CA GLN A 299 19.73 11.00 -16.61
C GLN A 299 20.32 10.32 -17.86
N SER A 300 20.79 11.11 -18.75
CA SER A 300 21.29 10.65 -20.03
C SER A 300 22.65 9.94 -19.98
N ASN A 301 23.36 9.99 -18.86
CA ASN A 301 24.60 9.22 -18.70
C ASN A 301 24.34 7.90 -17.99
N HIS A 302 24.44 6.80 -18.70
CA HIS A 302 24.22 5.45 -18.18
C HIS A 302 25.40 4.89 -17.36
N ARG A 303 26.55 5.54 -17.40
CA ARG A 303 27.79 5.06 -16.75
C ARG A 303 27.95 5.55 -15.31
N GLU A 304 27.21 6.56 -14.94
CA GLU A 304 27.28 7.20 -13.62
C GLU A 304 25.96 7.09 -12.88
N GLY A 305 25.98 6.57 -11.68
CA GLY A 305 24.88 6.54 -10.75
C GLY A 305 25.17 7.37 -9.51
N PRO A 306 24.22 7.66 -8.63
CA PRO A 306 22.79 7.42 -8.71
C PRO A 306 22.12 8.28 -9.80
N TYR A 307 21.09 7.76 -10.39
CA TYR A 307 20.48 8.30 -11.62
C TYR A 307 19.33 9.26 -11.39
N ASP A 308 19.15 9.71 -10.19
CA ASP A 308 18.10 10.61 -9.74
C ASP A 308 18.35 12.09 -10.07
N VAL A 309 19.62 12.45 -10.30
CA VAL A 309 20.00 13.83 -10.67
C VAL A 309 20.64 13.85 -12.06
N PRO A 310 19.98 14.39 -13.08
CA PRO A 310 20.53 14.48 -14.42
C PRO A 310 21.67 15.50 -14.46
N THR A 311 22.89 15.03 -14.70
CA THR A 311 24.10 15.87 -14.75
C THR A 311 24.74 15.97 -16.14
N ALA A 312 24.45 15.04 -17.04
CA ALA A 312 25.07 14.97 -18.35
C ALA A 312 24.08 14.57 -19.44
N THR A 313 24.38 14.94 -20.67
CA THR A 313 23.61 14.54 -21.85
C THR A 313 24.10 13.19 -22.34
N PHE A 314 23.17 12.26 -22.63
CA PHE A 314 23.50 11.00 -23.27
C PHE A 314 23.95 11.25 -24.69
N ARG A 315 25.20 10.96 -25.01
CA ARG A 315 25.81 11.34 -26.28
C ARG A 315 26.13 10.17 -27.19
N GLU A 316 26.31 9.01 -26.63
CA GLU A 316 26.75 7.83 -27.34
C GLU A 316 25.94 6.61 -26.95
N ASN A 317 25.64 5.78 -27.92
CA ASN A 317 25.09 4.45 -27.66
C ASN A 317 26.19 3.57 -27.03
N PRO A 318 26.03 3.08 -25.83
CA PRO A 318 27.06 2.32 -25.14
C PRO A 318 27.35 0.94 -25.76
N TYR A 319 26.51 0.50 -26.69
CA TYR A 319 26.67 -0.78 -27.33
C TYR A 319 27.46 -0.70 -28.64
N ASN A 320 27.51 0.45 -29.29
CA ASN A 320 28.18 0.58 -30.61
C ASN A 320 28.96 1.88 -30.78
N ASN A 321 29.06 2.73 -29.75
CA ASN A 321 29.72 4.04 -29.79
C ASN A 321 29.19 5.00 -30.85
N THR A 322 28.02 4.81 -31.38
CA THR A 322 27.44 5.76 -32.32
C THR A 322 26.93 6.99 -31.59
N PRO A 323 27.23 8.20 -32.12
CA PRO A 323 26.69 9.41 -31.52
C PRO A 323 25.16 9.42 -31.56
N LEU A 324 24.54 9.77 -30.42
CA LEU A 324 23.09 10.00 -30.32
C LEU A 324 22.82 11.50 -30.49
N SER A 325 21.84 11.85 -31.31
CA SER A 325 21.39 13.23 -31.48
C SER A 325 20.52 13.69 -30.35
N GLY A 326 21.14 14.11 -29.24
CA GLY A 326 20.46 14.56 -28.05
C GLY A 326 19.88 13.42 -27.22
N SER A 327 19.44 13.78 -26.01
CA SER A 327 18.74 12.84 -25.14
C SER A 327 17.27 12.73 -25.54
N TYR A 328 16.79 11.50 -25.74
CA TYR A 328 15.37 11.19 -25.95
C TYR A 328 14.63 12.01 -27.03
N SER A 329 15.31 12.37 -28.10
CA SER A 329 14.66 12.97 -29.26
C SER A 329 13.71 11.97 -29.95
N SER A 330 12.91 12.45 -30.88
CA SER A 330 12.04 11.58 -31.70
C SER A 330 12.76 10.48 -32.47
N THR A 331 14.09 10.56 -32.55
CA THR A 331 14.95 9.56 -33.18
C THR A 331 15.72 8.70 -32.18
N SER A 332 15.48 8.88 -30.88
CA SER A 332 16.11 8.04 -29.86
C SER A 332 15.59 6.61 -29.92
N GLU A 333 16.52 5.67 -29.89
CA GLU A 333 16.23 4.23 -29.86
C GLU A 333 16.42 3.61 -28.49
N ILE A 334 16.92 4.38 -27.52
CA ILE A 334 17.26 3.92 -26.18
C ILE A 334 16.68 4.87 -25.15
N LEU A 335 15.98 4.31 -24.16
CA LEU A 335 15.47 5.02 -22.99
C LEU A 335 16.23 4.55 -21.75
N ASN A 336 16.77 5.47 -20.97
CA ASN A 336 17.48 5.17 -19.75
C ASN A 336 16.49 5.11 -18.57
N VAL A 337 16.39 3.97 -17.94
CA VAL A 337 15.51 3.70 -16.79
C VAL A 337 16.27 3.95 -15.49
N ASP A 338 15.67 4.67 -14.56
CA ASP A 338 16.17 4.80 -13.19
C ASP A 338 15.90 3.52 -12.40
N THR A 339 16.78 2.55 -12.53
CA THR A 339 16.67 1.24 -11.89
C THR A 339 16.84 1.32 -10.38
N PHE A 340 17.56 2.33 -9.88
CA PHE A 340 17.71 2.56 -8.45
C PHE A 340 16.39 2.98 -7.80
N SER A 341 15.69 3.97 -8.38
CA SER A 341 14.37 4.37 -7.87
C SER A 341 13.35 3.26 -7.99
N LEU A 342 13.43 2.44 -9.05
CA LEU A 342 12.55 1.29 -9.23
C LEU A 342 12.72 0.23 -8.12
N ALA A 343 13.91 0.11 -7.57
CA ALA A 343 14.24 -0.86 -6.51
C ALA A 343 14.18 -0.28 -5.08
N ALA A 344 14.00 1.03 -4.93
CA ALA A 344 14.12 1.71 -3.63
C ALA A 344 13.10 1.21 -2.61
N GLU A 345 11.86 0.95 -3.03
CA GLU A 345 10.78 0.50 -2.15
C GLU A 345 10.08 -0.73 -2.71
N ALA A 346 9.67 -1.63 -1.82
CA ALA A 346 8.79 -2.72 -2.21
C ALA A 346 7.38 -2.17 -2.46
N GLN A 347 6.81 -2.41 -3.64
CA GLN A 347 5.49 -1.95 -4.04
C GLN A 347 5.32 -0.41 -3.91
N GLY A 348 6.40 0.34 -4.15
CA GLY A 348 6.39 1.80 -4.15
C GLY A 348 5.74 2.40 -5.41
N GLU A 349 5.93 3.71 -5.61
CA GLU A 349 5.45 4.42 -6.80
C GLU A 349 6.02 3.80 -8.10
N PHE A 350 7.27 3.39 -8.06
CA PHE A 350 7.97 2.74 -9.16
C PHE A 350 7.99 1.23 -8.93
N PHE A 351 7.38 0.49 -9.84
CA PHE A 351 7.13 -0.93 -9.62
C PHE A 351 6.82 -1.65 -10.93
N GLY A 352 7.22 -2.92 -11.05
CA GLY A 352 6.89 -3.79 -12.17
C GLY A 352 8.05 -4.08 -13.11
N PHE A 353 7.76 -4.59 -14.30
CA PHE A 353 8.72 -4.95 -15.31
C PHE A 353 8.22 -4.60 -16.71
N VAL A 354 9.15 -4.52 -17.65
CA VAL A 354 8.90 -4.15 -19.04
C VAL A 354 8.85 -5.40 -19.91
N ALA A 355 7.94 -5.40 -20.89
CA ALA A 355 7.85 -6.46 -21.90
C ALA A 355 7.92 -5.88 -23.32
N PRO A 356 8.46 -6.63 -24.31
CA PRO A 356 8.45 -6.21 -25.70
C PRO A 356 7.03 -5.94 -26.22
N GLY A 357 6.86 -4.85 -26.96
CA GLY A 357 5.57 -4.39 -27.45
C GLY A 357 4.78 -3.53 -26.47
N MET A 358 5.28 -3.31 -25.25
CA MET A 358 4.67 -2.42 -24.27
C MET A 358 4.71 -0.97 -24.75
N VAL A 359 3.61 -0.24 -24.58
CA VAL A 359 3.56 1.20 -24.87
C VAL A 359 3.89 1.98 -23.61
N LEU A 360 4.92 2.79 -23.71
CA LEU A 360 5.38 3.70 -22.68
C LEU A 360 4.77 5.08 -22.88
N THR A 361 4.33 5.72 -21.80
CA THR A 361 3.77 7.08 -21.85
C THR A 361 4.42 7.95 -20.78
N GLY A 362 5.01 9.07 -21.19
CA GLY A 362 5.57 10.07 -20.29
C GLY A 362 4.51 10.87 -19.57
N GLY A 363 4.61 11.00 -18.26
CA GLY A 363 3.63 11.65 -17.42
C GLY A 363 3.55 13.17 -17.60
N SER A 364 4.70 13.83 -17.81
CA SER A 364 4.77 15.28 -18.00
C SER A 364 4.89 15.67 -19.47
N SER A 365 5.65 14.94 -20.26
CA SER A 365 5.87 15.24 -21.68
C SER A 365 4.72 14.77 -22.58
N GLY A 366 3.95 13.76 -22.16
CA GLY A 366 2.99 13.06 -23.01
C GLY A 366 3.64 12.26 -24.14
N ALA A 367 4.95 12.11 -24.14
CA ALA A 367 5.70 11.33 -25.13
C ALA A 367 5.25 9.87 -25.08
N GLN A 368 5.24 9.23 -26.23
CA GLN A 368 4.91 7.82 -26.37
C GLN A 368 5.99 7.08 -27.13
N ALA A 369 6.33 5.89 -26.65
CA ALA A 369 7.23 4.97 -27.31
C ALA A 369 6.74 3.53 -27.15
N THR A 370 7.11 2.68 -28.08
CA THR A 370 6.87 1.23 -27.98
C THR A 370 8.20 0.54 -27.67
N VAL A 371 8.20 -0.33 -26.70
CA VAL A 371 9.36 -1.16 -26.37
C VAL A 371 9.60 -2.15 -27.50
N THR A 372 10.77 -2.07 -28.13
CA THR A 372 11.12 -2.93 -29.26
C THR A 372 11.71 -4.25 -28.80
N ASP A 373 12.60 -4.21 -27.79
CA ASP A 373 13.21 -5.39 -27.21
C ASP A 373 13.57 -5.15 -25.73
N VAL A 374 13.66 -6.23 -24.97
CA VAL A 374 14.11 -6.25 -23.58
C VAL A 374 15.24 -7.25 -23.48
N ARG A 375 16.46 -6.78 -23.74
CA ARG A 375 17.66 -7.60 -23.71
C ARG A 375 18.57 -7.18 -22.57
N LEU A 376 19.05 -8.15 -21.84
CA LEU A 376 20.16 -7.95 -20.92
C LEU A 376 21.47 -8.03 -21.72
N LEU A 377 22.00 -6.89 -22.09
CA LEU A 377 23.21 -6.79 -22.89
C LEU A 377 24.28 -6.00 -22.13
N SER A 378 25.44 -6.60 -21.94
CA SER A 378 26.57 -5.88 -21.34
C SER A 378 27.09 -4.80 -22.29
N ASP A 379 27.46 -3.66 -21.73
CA ASP A 379 28.02 -2.54 -22.51
C ASP A 379 29.50 -2.76 -22.93
N LEU A 380 30.04 -1.81 -23.65
CA LEU A 380 31.45 -1.82 -24.07
C LEU A 380 32.43 -1.82 -22.87
N ALA A 381 32.02 -1.29 -21.74
CA ALA A 381 32.79 -1.29 -20.51
C ALA A 381 32.57 -2.54 -19.66
N ALA A 382 31.90 -3.55 -20.23
CA ALA A 382 31.62 -4.83 -19.57
C ALA A 382 30.74 -4.70 -18.31
N ASN A 383 29.86 -3.72 -18.27
CA ASN A 383 28.89 -3.53 -17.20
C ASN A 383 27.48 -3.87 -17.70
N LEU A 384 26.65 -4.33 -16.78
CA LEU A 384 25.23 -4.56 -17.00
C LEU A 384 24.47 -4.13 -15.75
N THR A 385 23.56 -3.18 -15.92
CA THR A 385 22.68 -2.71 -14.88
C THR A 385 21.24 -2.93 -15.29
N GLY A 386 20.43 -3.36 -14.36
CA GLY A 386 19.00 -3.57 -14.59
C GLY A 386 18.26 -3.75 -13.26
N SER A 387 16.97 -4.00 -13.37
CA SER A 387 16.11 -4.30 -12.25
C SER A 387 15.43 -5.66 -12.47
N PHE A 388 15.54 -6.53 -11.52
CA PHE A 388 14.81 -7.79 -11.46
C PHE A 388 13.54 -7.59 -10.64
N PHE A 389 12.41 -7.97 -11.19
CA PHE A 389 11.12 -7.95 -10.53
C PHE A 389 10.80 -9.32 -9.98
N ILE A 390 10.68 -9.46 -8.66
CA ILE A 390 10.17 -10.68 -8.03
C ILE A 390 8.65 -10.72 -8.25
N PRO A 391 8.11 -11.72 -8.96
CA PRO A 391 6.69 -11.80 -9.24
C PRO A 391 5.86 -12.11 -7.97
N ASN A 392 4.54 -11.91 -8.09
CA ASN A 392 3.63 -12.14 -6.98
C ASN A 392 3.48 -13.65 -6.71
N PRO A 393 3.71 -14.12 -5.48
CA PRO A 393 3.58 -15.54 -5.13
C PRO A 393 2.14 -16.07 -5.23
N ASN A 394 1.13 -15.20 -5.27
CA ASN A 394 -0.27 -15.61 -5.45
C ASN A 394 -0.66 -15.81 -6.92
N SER A 395 0.29 -15.66 -7.83
CA SER A 395 0.06 -15.81 -9.26
C SER A 395 0.26 -17.26 -9.69
N THR A 396 -0.69 -17.81 -10.42
CA THR A 396 -0.59 -19.18 -10.94
C THR A 396 0.28 -19.31 -12.18
N SER A 397 0.66 -18.19 -12.78
CA SER A 397 1.40 -18.14 -14.06
C SER A 397 2.87 -17.78 -13.90
N PHE A 398 3.30 -17.38 -12.74
CA PHE A 398 4.66 -16.94 -12.44
C PHE A 398 5.34 -17.86 -11.44
N PRO A 399 6.67 -17.96 -11.46
CA PRO A 399 7.39 -18.73 -10.47
C PRO A 399 7.22 -18.12 -9.07
N GLU A 400 7.10 -18.97 -8.08
CA GLU A 400 7.06 -18.60 -6.67
C GLU A 400 8.43 -18.85 -6.05
N PHE A 401 8.92 -17.90 -5.27
CA PHE A 401 10.22 -18.01 -4.60
C PHE A 401 10.02 -18.05 -3.08
N GLU A 402 10.52 -19.09 -2.47
CA GLU A 402 10.49 -19.24 -1.01
C GLU A 402 11.42 -18.22 -0.35
N THR A 403 11.02 -17.73 0.84
CA THR A 403 11.87 -16.88 1.67
C THR A 403 13.14 -17.62 2.10
N GLY A 404 14.19 -16.86 2.35
CA GLY A 404 15.52 -17.36 2.67
C GLY A 404 16.58 -16.70 1.82
N THR A 405 17.75 -17.31 1.72
CA THR A 405 18.85 -16.84 0.88
C THR A 405 18.82 -17.58 -0.45
N LYS A 406 18.68 -16.83 -1.53
CA LYS A 406 18.59 -17.31 -2.90
C LYS A 406 19.67 -16.65 -3.76
N THR A 407 20.15 -17.34 -4.78
CA THR A 407 21.18 -16.81 -5.66
C THR A 407 20.57 -16.25 -6.93
N PHE A 408 20.90 -15.00 -7.25
CA PHE A 408 20.62 -14.38 -8.52
C PHE A 408 21.85 -14.52 -9.42
N THR A 409 21.66 -15.09 -10.60
CA THR A 409 22.73 -15.40 -11.54
C THR A 409 22.48 -14.73 -12.87
N LEU A 410 23.49 -14.06 -13.41
CA LEU A 410 23.54 -13.58 -14.79
C LEU A 410 24.58 -14.42 -15.56
N ILE A 411 24.15 -15.07 -16.61
CA ILE A 411 24.97 -15.97 -17.42
C ILE A 411 24.67 -15.76 -18.90
N ASN A 412 25.63 -16.01 -19.76
CA ASN A 412 25.42 -15.87 -21.21
C ASN A 412 24.83 -17.11 -21.88
N ASP A 413 24.61 -18.18 -21.13
CA ASP A 413 23.99 -19.40 -21.62
C ASP A 413 22.49 -19.42 -21.29
N PRO A 414 21.59 -19.66 -22.26
CA PRO A 414 20.16 -19.67 -22.02
C PRO A 414 19.66 -20.84 -21.17
N ASP A 415 20.42 -21.92 -21.09
CA ASP A 415 20.08 -23.12 -20.34
C ASP A 415 20.74 -23.15 -18.95
N ASN A 416 21.31 -22.03 -18.50
CA ASN A 416 22.05 -21.91 -17.23
C ASN A 416 23.20 -22.90 -17.08
N ASN A 417 23.83 -23.27 -18.19
CA ASN A 417 24.91 -24.22 -18.16
C ASN A 417 26.26 -23.52 -17.88
N GLN A 418 26.75 -23.68 -16.68
CA GLN A 418 27.99 -23.06 -16.22
C GLN A 418 29.24 -23.67 -16.85
N ASP A 419 29.16 -24.88 -17.40
CA ASP A 419 30.32 -25.56 -17.99
C ASP A 419 30.71 -25.00 -19.38
N ILE A 420 29.72 -24.46 -20.09
CA ILE A 420 29.93 -23.91 -21.45
C ILE A 420 29.86 -22.39 -21.49
N CYS A 421 29.44 -21.75 -20.42
CA CYS A 421 29.34 -20.29 -20.38
C CYS A 421 30.72 -19.62 -20.51
N THR A 422 30.75 -18.46 -21.13
CA THR A 422 31.96 -17.64 -21.22
C THR A 422 31.98 -16.49 -20.22
N THR A 423 30.84 -16.16 -19.63
CA THR A 423 30.73 -15.11 -18.62
C THR A 423 29.59 -15.40 -17.68
N ILE A 424 29.82 -15.16 -16.39
CA ILE A 424 28.86 -15.35 -15.30
C ILE A 424 29.06 -14.30 -14.21
N SER A 425 28.01 -13.89 -13.56
CA SER A 425 28.02 -13.07 -12.36
C SER A 425 26.91 -13.51 -11.43
N GLU A 426 27.20 -13.67 -10.15
CA GLU A 426 26.29 -14.21 -9.15
C GLU A 426 26.35 -13.38 -7.89
N GLU A 427 25.18 -13.22 -7.23
CA GLU A 427 25.06 -12.59 -5.92
C GLU A 427 23.88 -13.18 -5.15
N ALA A 428 24.01 -13.22 -3.84
CA ALA A 428 23.00 -13.76 -2.96
C ALA A 428 22.01 -12.67 -2.54
N PHE A 429 20.72 -13.02 -2.58
CA PHE A 429 19.64 -12.19 -2.05
C PHE A 429 18.96 -12.90 -0.89
N THR A 430 18.79 -12.22 0.24
CA THR A 430 18.16 -12.80 1.42
C THR A 430 16.83 -12.12 1.70
N SER A 431 15.77 -12.93 1.89
CA SER A 431 14.46 -12.42 2.24
C SER A 431 13.89 -13.11 3.48
N ALA A 432 13.19 -12.36 4.32
CA ALA A 432 12.51 -12.87 5.49
C ALA A 432 11.23 -12.08 5.75
N GLY A 433 10.10 -12.74 5.65
CA GLY A 433 8.79 -12.18 5.97
C GLY A 433 8.24 -12.78 7.26
N THR A 434 7.63 -11.94 8.08
CA THR A 434 6.99 -12.34 9.33
C THR A 434 5.54 -11.87 9.32
N LEU A 435 4.61 -12.75 9.66
CA LEU A 435 3.21 -12.42 9.86
C LEU A 435 2.92 -12.33 11.35
N GLU A 436 2.66 -11.13 11.83
CA GLU A 436 2.20 -10.92 13.19
C GLU A 436 0.67 -10.89 13.24
N THR A 437 0.09 -11.85 13.93
CA THR A 437 -1.34 -11.87 14.19
C THR A 437 -1.61 -11.13 15.49
N VAL A 438 -2.31 -10.00 15.40
CA VAL A 438 -2.64 -9.17 16.55
C VAL A 438 -4.14 -9.24 16.87
N GLN A 439 -4.45 -9.16 18.15
CA GLN A 439 -5.81 -9.14 18.64
C GLN A 439 -5.98 -8.02 19.67
N GLU A 440 -6.96 -7.17 19.45
CA GLU A 440 -7.34 -6.15 20.40
C GLU A 440 -8.07 -6.78 21.58
N ASN A 441 -7.67 -6.42 22.79
CA ASN A 441 -8.39 -6.76 24.01
C ASN A 441 -9.23 -5.58 24.45
N ILE A 442 -10.54 -5.81 24.59
CA ILE A 442 -11.49 -4.82 25.06
C ILE A 442 -12.03 -5.33 26.39
N VAL A 443 -11.88 -4.55 27.44
CA VAL A 443 -12.54 -4.80 28.72
C VAL A 443 -13.89 -4.11 28.71
N ALA A 444 -14.95 -4.88 28.87
CA ALA A 444 -16.31 -4.41 28.99
C ALA A 444 -16.71 -4.50 30.47
N VAL A 445 -16.85 -3.36 31.12
CA VAL A 445 -17.23 -3.28 32.55
C VAL A 445 -18.71 -2.95 32.63
N ARG A 446 -19.45 -3.77 33.40
CA ARG A 446 -20.89 -3.62 33.64
C ARG A 446 -21.13 -2.72 34.83
N ASN A 447 -21.37 -1.43 34.57
CA ASN A 447 -21.59 -0.43 35.62
C ASN A 447 -23.06 -0.07 35.74
N ALA A 448 -23.42 0.49 36.90
CA ALA A 448 -24.75 1.01 37.13
C ALA A 448 -24.86 2.46 36.66
N ARG A 449 -25.88 2.74 35.88
CA ARG A 449 -26.31 4.10 35.60
C ARG A 449 -27.57 4.40 36.37
N VAL A 450 -27.45 5.23 37.38
CA VAL A 450 -28.56 5.64 38.23
C VAL A 450 -29.09 6.98 37.77
N GLU A 451 -30.35 6.99 37.36
CA GLU A 451 -31.03 8.21 36.91
C GLU A 451 -32.28 8.46 37.72
N ARG A 452 -32.58 9.73 38.00
CA ARG A 452 -33.84 10.14 38.54
C ARG A 452 -34.75 10.60 37.42
N ARG A 453 -35.84 9.84 37.22
CA ARG A 453 -36.80 10.11 36.17
C ARG A 453 -38.02 10.80 36.74
N GLN A 454 -38.47 11.86 36.10
CA GLN A 454 -39.74 12.52 36.42
C GLN A 454 -40.86 11.78 35.70
N GLU A 455 -41.91 11.49 36.47
CA GLU A 455 -43.18 10.97 35.97
C GLU A 455 -44.25 12.01 36.18
N PHE A 456 -45.20 12.10 35.27
CA PHE A 456 -46.27 13.08 35.29
C PHE A 456 -47.60 12.34 35.23
N GLN A 457 -48.54 12.74 36.08
CA GLN A 457 -49.88 12.17 36.05
C GLN A 457 -50.92 13.29 36.11
N GLU A 458 -51.90 13.21 35.24
CA GLU A 458 -53.03 14.13 35.17
C GLU A 458 -54.34 13.36 35.32
N ARG A 459 -55.31 13.98 35.97
CA ARG A 459 -56.68 13.53 35.98
C ARG A 459 -57.63 14.71 35.93
N ASN A 460 -58.77 14.51 35.27
CA ASN A 460 -59.83 15.50 35.25
C ASN A 460 -60.64 15.41 36.55
N VAL A 461 -60.91 16.54 37.15
CA VAL A 461 -61.70 16.65 38.35
C VAL A 461 -62.83 17.65 38.14
N SER A 462 -63.94 17.40 38.79
CA SER A 462 -65.07 18.33 38.81
C SER A 462 -65.59 18.48 40.21
N ARG A 463 -66.00 19.67 40.59
CA ARG A 463 -66.71 19.90 41.86
C ARG A 463 -68.02 20.63 41.59
N ASP A 464 -69.06 20.19 42.29
CA ASP A 464 -70.33 20.84 42.25
C ASP A 464 -70.38 21.89 43.35
N LEU A 465 -70.54 23.14 42.99
CA LEU A 465 -70.62 24.27 43.92
C LEU A 465 -72.00 24.44 44.48
N GLY A 466 -72.92 23.55 44.09
CA GLY A 466 -74.33 23.54 44.55
C GLY A 466 -75.23 24.44 43.72
N THR A 467 -76.46 24.29 43.99
CA THR A 467 -77.55 25.00 43.32
C THR A 467 -77.94 26.21 44.10
N GLN A 468 -77.90 27.37 43.51
CA GLN A 468 -78.37 28.63 44.08
C GLN A 468 -79.56 29.16 43.33
N VAL A 469 -80.50 29.80 44.07
CA VAL A 469 -81.61 30.55 43.48
C VAL A 469 -81.12 31.93 43.06
N VAL A 470 -81.00 32.16 41.78
CA VAL A 470 -80.48 33.44 41.21
C VAL A 470 -81.64 34.43 40.97
N ASN A 471 -82.78 33.96 40.68
CA ASN A 471 -83.95 34.81 40.50
C ASN A 471 -85.27 34.08 40.99
N SER A 472 -86.15 34.86 41.54
CA SER A 472 -87.44 34.35 42.06
C SER A 472 -88.55 35.31 41.63
N ASN A 473 -89.32 34.89 40.60
CA ASN A 473 -90.45 35.67 40.15
C ASN A 473 -91.73 35.21 40.82
N VAL A 474 -92.51 36.11 41.38
CA VAL A 474 -93.79 35.81 42.00
C VAL A 474 -94.89 36.17 41.01
N LEU A 475 -95.53 35.14 40.50
CA LEU A 475 -96.80 35.31 39.75
C LEU A 475 -97.94 35.12 40.70
N SER A 476 -98.71 36.16 40.98
CA SER A 476 -99.91 36.11 41.80
C SER A 476 -101.13 36.21 40.94
N GLU A 477 -101.94 35.16 41.00
CA GLU A 477 -103.35 35.24 40.54
C GLU A 477 -104.27 35.45 41.74
N ASN A 478 -105.14 36.44 41.62
CA ASN A 478 -106.23 36.73 42.56
C ASN A 478 -107.43 35.84 42.35
#